data_2ffebcdc63cc8bd08dc39a78ebf8c49b
#
_entry.id   2ffebcdc63cc8bd08dc39a78ebf8c49b
#
_cell.length_a   1.000
_cell.length_b   1.000
_cell.length_c   1.000
_cell.angle_alpha   90.00
_cell.angle_beta   90.00
_cell.angle_gamma   90.00
#
_symmetry.space_group_name_H-M   'P 1'
#
loop_
_entity.id
_entity.type
_entity.pdbx_description
1 polymer ?
#
loop_
_entity_poly.entity_id
_entity_poly.type
_entity_poly.pdbx_seq_one_letter_code
_entity_poly.pdbx_strand_id
1 'polypeptide(L)'
;MARLYAATGDGIVRLEESDETWTVGLLLSGSGAQCLAVDPADPDTLYAGLRQGGLHRSVDGGRNWVDCKLPELAVFSLAVSAADGAVYAGTEPSRLFRSDDRGESWREIEALLELSSRPSWSFPPRPWTSHVRWIAPNPHDPGLLLVGIELGGLMRSSDGGQSWQDHRPGAQRDVHSLAWHPHVPGRAYEAGGGAAFSTDAGESWQRADGGRDRHYTWSVTVDPDDPDCWYVSASTGPFAAHGHGDPQARIYRRRDGEPWQPLGGGLPEPLPALPYALLATDSRMFAGLADGQLWESRDRGDSWAATHVEGERIAALLALAGA
;
A
#
# COMPACT_ATOMS: atom_id res chain seq x y z
N MET A 1 11.03 -3.94 20.80
CA MET A 1 10.05 -2.84 20.66
C MET A 1 9.68 -2.77 19.19
N ALA A 2 8.42 -2.85 18.86
CA ALA A 2 7.98 -2.68 17.49
C ALA A 2 7.84 -1.17 17.21
N ARG A 3 8.17 -0.79 15.97
CA ARG A 3 7.99 0.57 15.47
C ARG A 3 7.19 0.51 14.18
N LEU A 4 6.18 1.36 14.09
CA LEU A 4 5.40 1.56 12.88
C LEU A 4 5.45 3.03 12.47
N TYR A 5 5.33 3.26 11.18
CA TYR A 5 5.11 4.57 10.60
C TYR A 5 3.82 4.58 9.81
N ALA A 6 3.10 5.69 9.84
CA ALA A 6 1.87 5.84 9.09
C ALA A 6 1.77 7.21 8.41
N ALA A 7 1.30 7.24 7.18
CA ALA A 7 0.85 8.45 6.52
C ALA A 7 -0.60 8.75 6.93
N THR A 8 -0.88 9.99 7.29
CA THR A 8 -2.19 10.40 7.83
C THR A 8 -2.98 11.32 6.89
N GLY A 9 -2.42 11.67 5.73
CA GLY A 9 -2.99 12.68 4.84
C GLY A 9 -2.67 14.13 5.26
N ASP A 10 -2.26 14.33 6.51
CA ASP A 10 -1.73 15.61 7.03
C ASP A 10 -0.21 15.55 7.20
N GLY A 11 0.32 14.45 7.71
CA GLY A 11 1.73 14.25 7.98
C GLY A 11 2.08 12.77 8.11
N ILE A 12 3.22 12.51 8.72
CA ILE A 12 3.65 11.18 9.13
C ILE A 12 3.53 11.08 10.65
N VAL A 13 3.12 9.93 11.15
CA VAL A 13 3.20 9.57 12.56
C VAL A 13 4.14 8.40 12.75
N ARG A 14 4.88 8.41 13.85
CA ARG A 14 5.65 7.30 14.37
C ARG A 14 4.93 6.73 15.57
N LEU A 15 4.71 5.43 15.56
CA LEU A 15 4.15 4.67 16.66
C LEU A 15 5.26 3.78 17.22
N GLU A 16 5.53 3.90 18.50
CA GLU A 16 6.52 3.09 19.22
C GLU A 16 5.83 2.32 20.34
N GLU A 17 6.01 1.00 20.35
CA GLU A 17 5.46 0.13 21.38
C GLU A 17 6.35 0.11 22.62
N SER A 18 5.74 0.29 23.80
CA SER A 18 6.36 0.08 25.11
C SER A 18 5.31 -0.50 26.05
N ASP A 19 5.58 -1.65 26.65
CA ASP A 19 4.70 -2.30 27.64
C ASP A 19 3.23 -2.40 27.19
N GLU A 20 3.01 -2.90 25.97
CA GLU A 20 1.68 -3.06 25.33
C GLU A 20 0.93 -1.75 25.03
N THR A 21 1.59 -0.62 25.20
CA THR A 21 1.06 0.71 24.87
C THR A 21 1.83 1.28 23.69
N TRP A 22 1.11 1.92 22.77
CA TRP A 22 1.70 2.61 21.63
C TRP A 22 1.75 4.10 21.90
N THR A 23 2.93 4.70 21.82
CA THR A 23 3.11 6.15 21.86
C THR A 23 3.18 6.74 20.47
N VAL A 24 2.52 7.89 20.25
CA VAL A 24 2.50 8.60 18.97
C VAL A 24 3.42 9.79 18.99
N GLY A 25 4.32 9.83 18.01
CA GLY A 25 5.08 11.03 17.68
C GLY A 25 4.66 11.58 16.31
N LEU A 26 4.23 12.83 16.27
CA LEU A 26 3.93 13.50 15.00
C LEU A 26 5.22 13.94 14.33
N LEU A 27 5.35 13.58 13.05
CA LEU A 27 6.46 13.90 12.19
C LEU A 27 5.91 14.58 10.93
N LEU A 28 6.64 15.53 10.38
CA LEU A 28 6.27 16.17 9.11
C LEU A 28 4.80 16.66 9.07
N SER A 29 4.30 17.18 10.21
CA SER A 29 2.92 17.65 10.38
C SER A 29 2.61 18.82 9.43
N GLY A 30 1.37 18.90 8.92
CA GLY A 30 0.93 19.93 7.99
C GLY A 30 1.50 19.81 6.57
N SER A 31 2.23 18.72 6.26
CA SER A 31 2.88 18.56 4.96
C SER A 31 1.96 18.01 3.87
N GLY A 32 0.84 17.38 4.25
CA GLY A 32 -0.04 16.68 3.31
C GLY A 32 0.51 15.31 2.87
N ALA A 33 1.30 14.62 3.73
CA ALA A 33 1.84 13.32 3.43
C ALA A 33 0.72 12.27 3.28
N GLN A 34 0.68 11.60 2.11
CA GLN A 34 -0.36 10.64 1.76
C GLN A 34 0.15 9.23 1.48
N CYS A 35 1.44 9.07 1.28
CA CYS A 35 2.11 7.77 1.16
C CYS A 35 3.48 7.81 1.83
N LEU A 36 3.99 6.63 2.19
CA LEU A 36 5.32 6.48 2.78
C LEU A 36 5.94 5.16 2.35
N ALA A 37 7.26 5.11 2.44
CA ALA A 37 8.02 3.88 2.37
C ALA A 37 9.14 3.91 3.41
N VAL A 38 9.46 2.75 3.99
CA VAL A 38 10.62 2.52 4.85
C VAL A 38 11.65 1.73 4.05
N ASP A 39 12.92 2.09 4.17
CA ASP A 39 14.00 1.31 3.57
C ASP A 39 14.14 -0.02 4.34
N PRO A 40 13.91 -1.18 3.71
CA PRO A 40 13.99 -2.47 4.40
C PRO A 40 15.40 -2.82 4.91
N ALA A 41 16.44 -2.19 4.36
CA ALA A 41 17.82 -2.38 4.81
C ALA A 41 18.24 -1.39 5.90
N ASP A 42 17.51 -0.29 6.09
CA ASP A 42 17.81 0.77 7.04
C ASP A 42 16.51 1.38 7.59
N PRO A 43 15.92 0.78 8.66
CA PRO A 43 14.61 1.19 9.18
C PRO A 43 14.50 2.64 9.69
N ASP A 44 15.62 3.34 9.87
CA ASP A 44 15.63 4.76 10.18
C ASP A 44 15.58 5.66 8.93
N THR A 45 15.71 5.06 7.73
CA THR A 45 15.53 5.76 6.45
C THR A 45 14.08 5.63 5.95
N LEU A 46 13.42 6.79 5.80
CA LEU A 46 12.02 6.94 5.44
C LEU A 46 11.86 7.85 4.26
N TYR A 47 10.85 7.58 3.45
CA TYR A 47 10.41 8.44 2.35
C TYR A 47 8.94 8.79 2.54
N ALA A 48 8.59 10.07 2.41
CA ALA A 48 7.23 10.58 2.50
C ALA A 48 6.84 11.28 1.21
N GLY A 49 5.75 10.81 0.59
CA GLY A 49 5.17 11.43 -0.60
C GLY A 49 4.04 12.38 -0.22
N LEU A 50 4.14 13.61 -0.68
CA LEU A 50 3.23 14.68 -0.34
C LEU A 50 2.23 14.93 -1.47
N ARG A 51 1.04 15.40 -1.10
CA ARG A 51 -0.03 15.70 -2.07
C ARG A 51 0.33 16.83 -3.04
N GLN A 52 1.09 17.81 -2.57
CA GLN A 52 1.50 19.00 -3.32
C GLN A 52 2.91 19.50 -2.94
N GLY A 53 3.73 18.65 -2.36
CA GLY A 53 5.04 19.03 -1.83
C GLY A 53 6.21 18.16 -2.31
N GLY A 54 5.98 17.28 -3.28
CA GLY A 54 7.02 16.38 -3.78
C GLY A 54 7.32 15.23 -2.84
N LEU A 55 8.58 14.84 -2.77
CA LEU A 55 9.06 13.73 -1.98
C LEU A 55 10.12 14.18 -0.98
N HIS A 56 9.96 13.75 0.27
CA HIS A 56 10.90 14.04 1.35
C HIS A 56 11.50 12.75 1.91
N ARG A 57 12.77 12.80 2.30
CA ARG A 57 13.51 11.71 2.93
C ARG A 57 13.95 12.10 4.34
N SER A 58 13.87 11.16 5.27
CA SER A 58 14.54 11.18 6.56
C SER A 58 15.53 10.01 6.64
N VAL A 59 16.64 10.17 7.35
CA VAL A 59 17.63 9.13 7.64
C VAL A 59 17.86 8.97 9.16
N ASP A 60 16.96 9.49 9.97
CA ASP A 60 17.08 9.51 11.42
C ASP A 60 15.76 9.17 12.15
N GLY A 61 14.97 8.29 11.54
CA GLY A 61 13.69 7.85 12.09
C GLY A 61 12.62 8.93 12.07
N GLY A 62 12.68 9.84 11.08
CA GLY A 62 11.68 10.88 10.88
C GLY A 62 11.89 12.17 11.66
N ARG A 63 13.02 12.32 12.36
CA ARG A 63 13.31 13.54 13.13
C ARG A 63 13.63 14.74 12.24
N ASN A 64 14.38 14.52 11.17
CA ASN A 64 14.71 15.54 10.19
C ASN A 64 14.35 15.05 8.78
N TRP A 65 13.89 15.97 7.93
CA TRP A 65 13.44 15.67 6.58
C TRP A 65 14.11 16.58 5.56
N VAL A 66 14.47 16.00 4.42
CA VAL A 66 15.11 16.71 3.29
C VAL A 66 14.26 16.49 2.05
N ASP A 67 13.98 17.56 1.31
CA ASP A 67 13.33 17.50 0.00
C ASP A 67 14.24 16.84 -1.04
N CYS A 68 13.78 15.74 -1.62
CA CYS A 68 14.50 14.93 -2.62
C CYS A 68 14.45 15.52 -4.04
N LYS A 69 13.87 16.70 -4.24
CA LYS A 69 13.81 17.40 -5.54
C LYS A 69 13.21 16.56 -6.67
N LEU A 70 12.21 15.72 -6.34
CA LEU A 70 11.46 15.02 -7.38
C LEU A 70 10.83 16.03 -8.35
N PRO A 71 10.87 15.81 -9.69
CA PRO A 71 10.33 16.77 -10.66
C PRO A 71 8.81 17.02 -10.54
N GLU A 72 8.07 16.09 -9.93
CA GLU A 72 6.62 16.18 -9.73
C GLU A 72 6.26 16.43 -8.27
N LEU A 73 5.18 17.19 -8.03
CA LEU A 73 4.79 17.60 -6.70
C LEU A 73 3.74 16.68 -6.05
N ALA A 74 2.88 16.03 -6.86
CA ALA A 74 1.82 15.16 -6.34
C ALA A 74 2.28 13.70 -6.35
N VAL A 75 2.81 13.22 -5.22
CA VAL A 75 3.33 11.85 -5.07
C VAL A 75 2.25 10.96 -4.47
N PHE A 76 1.78 9.96 -5.23
CA PHE A 76 0.69 9.06 -4.84
C PHE A 76 1.14 7.73 -4.27
N SER A 77 2.31 7.25 -4.71
CA SER A 77 2.84 5.96 -4.27
C SER A 77 4.36 5.98 -4.16
N LEU A 78 4.88 5.21 -3.21
CA LEU A 78 6.30 5.05 -2.93
C LEU A 78 6.63 3.60 -2.66
N ALA A 79 7.80 3.16 -3.09
CA ALA A 79 8.35 1.86 -2.71
C ALA A 79 9.87 1.92 -2.66
N VAL A 80 10.47 1.17 -1.74
CA VAL A 80 11.90 0.86 -1.73
C VAL A 80 12.06 -0.62 -2.05
N SER A 81 12.88 -0.92 -3.04
CA SER A 81 13.16 -2.28 -3.46
C SER A 81 14.07 -2.98 -2.44
N ALA A 82 13.59 -4.09 -1.89
CA ALA A 82 14.42 -4.92 -1.01
C ALA A 82 15.55 -5.65 -1.77
N ALA A 83 15.41 -5.82 -3.09
CA ALA A 83 16.38 -6.53 -3.92
C ALA A 83 17.63 -5.72 -4.22
N ASP A 84 17.52 -4.38 -4.40
CA ASP A 84 18.63 -3.53 -4.84
C ASP A 84 18.66 -2.15 -4.17
N GLY A 85 17.73 -1.82 -3.28
CA GLY A 85 17.65 -0.54 -2.58
C GLY A 85 17.15 0.63 -3.43
N ALA A 86 16.71 0.39 -4.66
CA ALA A 86 16.18 1.43 -5.52
C ALA A 86 14.87 2.01 -4.95
N VAL A 87 14.74 3.33 -5.02
CA VAL A 87 13.53 4.03 -4.58
C VAL A 87 12.68 4.37 -5.79
N TYR A 88 11.39 4.05 -5.72
CA TYR A 88 10.42 4.34 -6.76
C TYR A 88 9.37 5.33 -6.26
N ALA A 89 8.99 6.29 -7.11
CA ALA A 89 7.94 7.26 -6.84
C ALA A 89 6.95 7.32 -8.01
N GLY A 90 5.68 7.14 -7.69
CA GLY A 90 4.55 7.26 -8.62
C GLY A 90 3.74 8.52 -8.35
N THR A 91 3.31 9.20 -9.40
CA THR A 91 2.75 10.56 -9.31
C THR A 91 1.38 10.69 -9.96
N GLU A 92 0.74 11.85 -9.75
CA GLU A 92 -0.38 12.39 -10.52
C GLU A 92 0.08 13.70 -11.20
N PRO A 93 0.06 13.82 -12.53
CA PRO A 93 -0.27 12.78 -13.53
C PRO A 93 0.59 11.52 -13.42
N SER A 94 0.09 10.40 -14.01
CA SER A 94 0.81 9.12 -13.99
C SER A 94 2.18 9.25 -14.61
N ARG A 95 3.22 9.32 -13.78
CA ARG A 95 4.63 9.19 -14.12
C ARG A 95 5.29 8.30 -13.08
N LEU A 96 6.33 7.61 -13.47
CA LEU A 96 7.11 6.73 -12.61
C LEU A 96 8.56 7.17 -12.62
N PHE A 97 9.10 7.39 -11.43
CA PHE A 97 10.49 7.77 -11.22
C PHE A 97 11.24 6.71 -10.43
N ARG A 98 12.52 6.57 -10.71
CA ARG A 98 13.44 5.70 -9.98
C ARG A 98 14.68 6.50 -9.55
N SER A 99 15.12 6.25 -8.33
CA SER A 99 16.42 6.69 -7.80
C SER A 99 17.24 5.46 -7.42
N ASP A 100 18.51 5.46 -7.82
CA ASP A 100 19.50 4.43 -7.46
C ASP A 100 20.50 4.92 -6.39
N ASP A 101 20.27 6.14 -5.85
CA ASP A 101 21.14 6.85 -4.92
C ASP A 101 20.38 7.37 -3.69
N ARG A 102 19.38 6.61 -3.23
CA ARG A 102 18.54 6.94 -2.06
C ARG A 102 17.80 8.29 -2.18
N GLY A 103 17.38 8.68 -3.38
CA GLY A 103 16.60 9.89 -3.61
C GLY A 103 17.41 11.16 -3.79
N GLU A 104 18.74 11.07 -4.00
CA GLU A 104 19.58 12.23 -4.35
C GLU A 104 19.36 12.68 -5.80
N SER A 105 19.13 11.73 -6.71
CA SER A 105 18.79 12.01 -8.11
C SER A 105 17.69 11.06 -8.61
N TRP A 106 16.97 11.52 -9.63
CA TRP A 106 15.80 10.81 -10.17
C TRP A 106 15.88 10.70 -11.70
N ARG A 107 15.58 9.52 -12.22
CA ARG A 107 15.30 9.31 -13.64
C ARG A 107 13.84 8.90 -13.82
N GLU A 108 13.19 9.45 -14.82
CA GLU A 108 11.86 9.00 -15.23
C GLU A 108 11.93 7.68 -15.98
N ILE A 109 10.97 6.79 -15.70
CA ILE A 109 10.75 5.56 -16.46
C ILE A 109 9.70 5.85 -17.54
N GLU A 110 10.15 6.51 -18.62
CA GLU A 110 9.27 7.01 -19.70
C GLU A 110 8.56 5.88 -20.44
N ALA A 111 9.17 4.70 -20.54
CA ALA A 111 8.60 3.53 -21.24
C ALA A 111 7.22 3.09 -20.71
N LEU A 112 6.89 3.39 -19.44
CA LEU A 112 5.55 3.18 -18.90
C LEU A 112 4.50 3.99 -19.67
N LEU A 113 4.84 5.17 -20.12
CA LEU A 113 3.94 6.09 -20.84
C LEU A 113 3.78 5.76 -22.33
N GLU A 114 4.54 4.80 -22.86
CA GLU A 114 4.46 4.31 -24.24
C GLU A 114 3.41 3.20 -24.40
N LEU A 115 2.83 2.72 -23.31
CA LEU A 115 1.82 1.67 -23.34
C LEU A 115 0.58 2.07 -24.14
N SER A 116 0.05 1.13 -24.90
CA SER A 116 -1.12 1.34 -25.78
C SER A 116 -2.39 1.68 -25.02
N SER A 117 -2.51 1.25 -23.75
CA SER A 117 -3.65 1.56 -22.88
C SER A 117 -3.62 2.96 -22.28
N ARG A 118 -2.47 3.66 -22.28
CA ARG A 118 -2.30 4.97 -21.66
C ARG A 118 -3.41 5.99 -21.99
N PRO A 119 -3.91 6.12 -23.23
CA PRO A 119 -4.97 7.07 -23.54
C PRO A 119 -6.30 6.79 -22.83
N SER A 120 -6.49 5.58 -22.29
CA SER A 120 -7.68 5.19 -21.51
C SER A 120 -7.52 5.38 -20.00
N TRP A 121 -6.34 5.75 -19.52
CA TRP A 121 -6.11 5.96 -18.09
C TRP A 121 -6.76 7.25 -17.64
N SER A 122 -7.66 7.18 -16.66
CA SER A 122 -8.33 8.36 -16.12
C SER A 122 -8.84 8.06 -14.72
N PHE A 123 -8.97 9.10 -13.91
CA PHE A 123 -9.55 8.99 -12.57
C PHE A 123 -10.67 10.01 -12.39
N PRO A 124 -11.93 9.68 -12.77
CA PRO A 124 -13.07 10.52 -12.46
C PRO A 124 -13.41 10.46 -10.94
N PRO A 125 -13.96 11.53 -10.32
CA PRO A 125 -14.40 12.81 -10.88
C PRO A 125 -13.34 13.94 -10.81
N ARG A 126 -12.12 13.64 -10.47
CA ARG A 126 -11.02 14.62 -10.51
C ARG A 126 -10.67 14.92 -11.97
N PRO A 127 -9.83 15.93 -12.29
CA PRO A 127 -9.68 16.47 -13.64
C PRO A 127 -9.19 15.47 -14.70
N TRP A 128 -9.74 14.26 -14.70
CA TRP A 128 -9.48 13.18 -15.66
C TRP A 128 -8.00 12.77 -15.73
N THR A 129 -7.27 13.10 -14.68
CA THR A 129 -5.84 12.81 -14.57
C THR A 129 -5.66 11.47 -13.89
N SER A 130 -4.98 10.55 -14.55
CA SER A 130 -4.59 9.27 -13.94
C SER A 130 -3.43 9.45 -12.98
N HIS A 131 -3.27 8.51 -12.05
CA HIS A 131 -2.11 8.45 -11.17
C HIS A 131 -1.58 7.02 -11.01
N VAL A 132 -0.30 6.91 -10.70
CA VAL A 132 0.32 5.65 -10.30
C VAL A 132 -0.10 5.37 -8.87
N ARG A 133 -1.09 4.48 -8.72
CA ARG A 133 -1.71 4.18 -7.43
C ARG A 133 -0.82 3.33 -6.52
N TRP A 134 -0.12 2.35 -7.12
CA TRP A 134 0.72 1.43 -6.36
C TRP A 134 1.95 1.01 -7.15
N ILE A 135 3.05 0.81 -6.43
CA ILE A 135 4.32 0.31 -6.97
C ILE A 135 4.75 -0.86 -6.10
N ALA A 136 5.01 -2.01 -6.73
CA ALA A 136 5.47 -3.20 -6.04
C ALA A 136 6.73 -3.76 -6.75
N PRO A 137 7.93 -3.31 -6.36
CA PRO A 137 9.17 -3.95 -6.78
C PRO A 137 9.25 -5.35 -6.16
N ASN A 138 9.69 -6.33 -6.94
CA ASN A 138 9.81 -7.70 -6.44
C ASN A 138 10.97 -7.78 -5.42
N PRO A 139 10.77 -8.41 -4.26
CA PRO A 139 11.82 -8.48 -3.23
C PRO A 139 13.00 -9.40 -3.58
N HIS A 140 12.86 -10.24 -4.63
CA HIS A 140 13.87 -11.23 -5.02
C HIS A 140 14.53 -10.94 -6.36
N ASP A 141 13.88 -10.14 -7.22
CA ASP A 141 14.34 -9.84 -8.58
C ASP A 141 14.17 -8.34 -8.86
N PRO A 142 15.27 -7.56 -8.92
CA PRO A 142 15.22 -6.11 -9.15
C PRO A 142 14.74 -5.75 -10.56
N GLY A 143 14.72 -6.70 -11.50
CA GLY A 143 14.16 -6.51 -12.83
C GLY A 143 12.63 -6.56 -12.84
N LEU A 144 12.03 -7.20 -11.86
CA LEU A 144 10.60 -7.46 -11.85
C LEU A 144 9.85 -6.39 -11.05
N LEU A 145 8.94 -5.68 -11.73
CA LEU A 145 8.18 -4.57 -11.17
C LEU A 145 6.71 -4.66 -11.57
N LEU A 146 5.80 -4.52 -10.62
CA LEU A 146 4.37 -4.34 -10.85
C LEU A 146 3.98 -2.89 -10.54
N VAL A 147 3.15 -2.31 -11.40
CA VAL A 147 2.63 -0.94 -11.23
C VAL A 147 1.12 -0.95 -11.46
N GLY A 148 0.38 -0.48 -10.48
CA GLY A 148 -1.06 -0.26 -10.55
C GLY A 148 -1.38 1.17 -10.95
N ILE A 149 -2.16 1.33 -12.01
CA ILE A 149 -2.80 2.59 -12.37
C ILE A 149 -4.26 2.49 -11.97
N GLU A 150 -4.72 3.36 -11.07
CA GLU A 150 -6.12 3.35 -10.64
C GLU A 150 -7.03 3.60 -11.84
N LEU A 151 -8.02 2.69 -12.06
CA LEU A 151 -8.87 2.62 -13.26
C LEU A 151 -8.12 2.49 -14.60
N GLY A 152 -6.80 2.23 -14.56
CA GLY A 152 -5.96 2.00 -15.74
C GLY A 152 -5.54 0.54 -15.90
N GLY A 153 -5.40 -0.18 -14.79
CA GLY A 153 -5.00 -1.58 -14.74
C GLY A 153 -3.63 -1.82 -14.14
N LEU A 154 -3.21 -3.06 -14.15
CA LEU A 154 -1.95 -3.54 -13.62
C LEU A 154 -0.94 -3.78 -14.74
N MET A 155 0.19 -3.10 -14.68
CA MET A 155 1.29 -3.16 -15.64
C MET A 155 2.46 -3.92 -15.03
N ARG A 156 3.25 -4.61 -15.88
CA ARG A 156 4.39 -5.42 -15.47
C ARG A 156 5.62 -5.10 -16.28
N SER A 157 6.76 -4.97 -15.62
CA SER A 157 8.09 -4.97 -16.25
C SER A 157 8.90 -6.14 -15.71
N SER A 158 9.78 -6.71 -16.53
CA SER A 158 10.75 -7.75 -16.15
C SER A 158 12.20 -7.35 -16.42
N ASP A 159 12.45 -6.07 -16.68
CA ASP A 159 13.75 -5.52 -17.03
C ASP A 159 14.06 -4.18 -16.32
N GLY A 160 13.48 -3.98 -15.13
CA GLY A 160 13.69 -2.79 -14.32
C GLY A 160 13.04 -1.53 -14.88
N GLY A 161 11.95 -1.70 -15.64
CA GLY A 161 11.16 -0.61 -16.21
C GLY A 161 11.63 -0.15 -17.59
N GLN A 162 12.57 -0.88 -18.25
CA GLN A 162 13.02 -0.53 -19.60
C GLN A 162 11.94 -0.84 -20.65
N SER A 163 11.15 -1.88 -20.42
CA SER A 163 9.95 -2.20 -21.20
C SER A 163 8.81 -2.66 -20.31
N TRP A 164 7.59 -2.53 -20.81
CA TRP A 164 6.38 -2.83 -20.04
C TRP A 164 5.41 -3.70 -20.84
N GLN A 165 4.83 -4.62 -20.15
CA GLN A 165 3.64 -5.33 -20.57
C GLN A 165 2.42 -4.56 -20.08
N ASP A 166 1.45 -4.36 -20.95
CA ASP A 166 0.19 -3.69 -20.66
C ASP A 166 -0.67 -4.49 -19.68
N HIS A 167 -1.84 -4.00 -19.33
CA HIS A 167 -2.74 -4.60 -18.33
C HIS A 167 -2.75 -6.13 -18.38
N ARG A 168 -2.40 -6.76 -17.27
CA ARG A 168 -2.18 -8.20 -17.20
C ARG A 168 -3.49 -8.99 -17.23
N PRO A 169 -3.53 -10.16 -17.94
CA PRO A 169 -4.70 -11.02 -17.99
C PRO A 169 -5.16 -11.45 -16.59
N GLY A 170 -6.45 -11.28 -16.30
CA GLY A 170 -7.07 -11.68 -15.05
C GLY A 170 -6.93 -10.68 -13.90
N ALA A 171 -6.02 -9.71 -13.98
CA ALA A 171 -5.89 -8.64 -12.98
C ALA A 171 -7.11 -7.70 -12.96
N GLN A 172 -7.23 -6.91 -11.91
CA GLN A 172 -8.26 -5.88 -11.79
C GLN A 172 -7.87 -4.64 -12.60
N ARG A 173 -8.85 -3.97 -13.22
CA ARG A 173 -8.59 -2.70 -13.90
C ARG A 173 -8.52 -1.52 -12.94
N ASP A 174 -9.19 -1.64 -11.81
CA ASP A 174 -9.17 -0.68 -10.72
C ASP A 174 -8.21 -1.24 -9.65
N VAL A 175 -6.97 -0.77 -9.66
CA VAL A 175 -5.90 -1.27 -8.79
C VAL A 175 -5.75 -0.33 -7.61
N HIS A 176 -5.89 -0.84 -6.39
CA HIS A 176 -5.71 -0.06 -5.16
C HIS A 176 -4.43 -0.40 -4.42
N SER A 177 -4.09 -1.69 -4.32
CA SER A 177 -2.84 -2.13 -3.69
C SER A 177 -2.35 -3.47 -4.26
N LEU A 178 -1.05 -3.67 -4.18
CA LEU A 178 -0.35 -4.88 -4.62
C LEU A 178 0.62 -5.32 -3.53
N ALA A 179 0.81 -6.63 -3.39
CA ALA A 179 1.82 -7.19 -2.51
C ALA A 179 2.52 -8.36 -3.20
N TRP A 180 3.85 -8.45 -3.05
CA TRP A 180 4.58 -9.69 -3.29
C TRP A 180 4.65 -10.50 -2.02
N HIS A 181 4.72 -11.83 -2.15
CA HIS A 181 5.06 -12.66 -1.01
C HIS A 181 6.55 -12.45 -0.67
N PRO A 182 6.91 -12.17 0.61
CA PRO A 182 8.29 -11.84 0.96
C PRO A 182 9.27 -13.01 0.79
N HIS A 183 8.80 -14.27 0.89
CA HIS A 183 9.67 -15.46 0.90
C HIS A 183 9.42 -16.43 -0.26
N VAL A 184 8.31 -16.30 -0.99
CA VAL A 184 7.97 -17.22 -2.10
C VAL A 184 8.04 -16.45 -3.41
N PRO A 185 9.09 -16.65 -4.23
CA PRO A 185 9.22 -16.00 -5.52
C PRO A 185 8.02 -16.28 -6.44
N GLY A 186 7.60 -15.27 -7.16
CA GLY A 186 6.52 -15.38 -8.15
C GLY A 186 5.09 -15.31 -7.60
N ARG A 187 4.92 -15.26 -6.28
CA ARG A 187 3.60 -15.07 -5.64
C ARG A 187 3.29 -13.58 -5.46
N ALA A 188 2.16 -13.14 -6.01
CA ALA A 188 1.69 -11.75 -5.88
C ALA A 188 0.19 -11.69 -5.65
N TYR A 189 -0.27 -10.58 -5.04
CA TYR A 189 -1.66 -10.38 -4.61
C TYR A 189 -2.10 -8.97 -4.95
N GLU A 190 -3.39 -8.82 -5.25
CA GLU A 190 -4.00 -7.56 -5.68
C GLU A 190 -5.32 -7.32 -4.96
N ALA A 191 -5.53 -6.08 -4.53
CA ALA A 191 -6.82 -5.53 -4.15
C ALA A 191 -7.19 -4.34 -5.05
N GLY A 192 -8.48 -4.23 -5.39
CA GLY A 192 -8.98 -3.21 -6.29
C GLY A 192 -10.48 -3.30 -6.50
N GLY A 193 -10.95 -3.29 -7.74
CA GLY A 193 -12.36 -3.59 -8.07
C GLY A 193 -12.82 -4.99 -7.67
N GLY A 194 -11.93 -5.79 -7.13
CA GLY A 194 -12.05 -7.12 -6.55
C GLY A 194 -10.69 -7.56 -6.05
N ALA A 195 -10.49 -8.87 -5.81
CA ALA A 195 -9.21 -9.43 -5.42
C ALA A 195 -8.69 -10.42 -6.45
N ALA A 196 -7.38 -10.48 -6.63
CA ALA A 196 -6.72 -11.44 -7.51
C ALA A 196 -5.35 -11.84 -6.96
N PHE A 197 -4.80 -12.95 -7.45
CA PHE A 197 -3.46 -13.40 -7.11
C PHE A 197 -2.75 -13.98 -8.34
N SER A 198 -1.43 -13.94 -8.32
CA SER A 198 -0.56 -14.53 -9.34
C SER A 198 0.36 -15.56 -8.71
N THR A 199 0.68 -16.62 -9.47
CA THR A 199 1.65 -17.65 -9.11
C THR A 199 2.80 -17.75 -10.13
N ASP A 200 2.82 -16.87 -11.10
CA ASP A 200 3.75 -16.85 -12.24
C ASP A 200 4.45 -15.50 -12.40
N ALA A 201 4.81 -14.89 -11.28
CA ALA A 201 5.51 -13.62 -11.23
C ALA A 201 4.76 -12.45 -11.91
N GLY A 202 3.42 -12.44 -11.78
CA GLY A 202 2.57 -11.39 -12.31
C GLY A 202 2.27 -11.48 -13.81
N GLU A 203 2.67 -12.58 -14.48
CA GLU A 203 2.36 -12.79 -15.90
C GLU A 203 0.86 -12.93 -16.13
N SER A 204 0.21 -13.71 -15.27
CA SER A 204 -1.24 -13.89 -15.27
C SER A 204 -1.82 -13.86 -13.86
N TRP A 205 -3.11 -13.56 -13.77
CA TRP A 205 -3.80 -13.37 -12.50
C TRP A 205 -5.07 -14.20 -12.44
N GLN A 206 -5.34 -14.76 -11.28
CA GLN A 206 -6.55 -15.52 -10.99
C GLN A 206 -7.43 -14.68 -10.07
N ARG A 207 -8.65 -14.41 -10.50
CA ARG A 207 -9.63 -13.70 -9.66
C ARG A 207 -10.05 -14.56 -8.49
N ALA A 208 -10.15 -13.95 -7.33
CA ALA A 208 -10.50 -14.57 -6.06
C ALA A 208 -11.64 -13.78 -5.39
N ASP A 209 -12.82 -13.77 -6.03
CA ASP A 209 -13.94 -12.95 -5.56
C ASP A 209 -14.99 -13.73 -4.74
N GLY A 210 -14.95 -15.07 -4.77
CA GLY A 210 -15.93 -15.94 -4.08
C GLY A 210 -15.88 -15.83 -2.55
N GLY A 211 -17.05 -15.74 -1.91
CA GLY A 211 -17.19 -15.74 -0.44
C GLY A 211 -17.23 -14.35 0.22
N ARG A 212 -17.04 -13.26 -0.53
CA ARG A 212 -17.19 -11.90 0.01
C ARG A 212 -18.56 -11.32 -0.32
N ASP A 213 -19.13 -10.61 0.65
CA ASP A 213 -20.34 -9.77 0.52
C ASP A 213 -20.00 -8.28 0.33
N ARG A 214 -18.69 -7.95 0.33
CA ARG A 214 -18.11 -6.63 0.03
C ARG A 214 -17.14 -6.77 -1.13
N HIS A 215 -17.37 -6.03 -2.21
CA HIS A 215 -16.64 -6.24 -3.47
C HIS A 215 -15.55 -5.22 -3.72
N TYR A 216 -15.70 -4.01 -3.22
CA TYR A 216 -14.73 -2.94 -3.35
C TYR A 216 -13.57 -3.16 -2.37
N THR A 217 -12.50 -3.81 -2.81
CA THR A 217 -11.32 -4.08 -1.97
C THR A 217 -10.32 -2.94 -2.05
N TRP A 218 -9.63 -2.67 -0.93
CA TRP A 218 -8.74 -1.52 -0.86
C TRP A 218 -7.29 -1.89 -0.56
N SER A 219 -7.03 -2.54 0.56
CA SER A 219 -5.69 -2.96 0.97
C SER A 219 -5.55 -4.46 0.89
N VAL A 220 -4.37 -4.94 0.49
CA VAL A 220 -4.00 -6.35 0.50
C VAL A 220 -2.72 -6.55 1.29
N THR A 221 -2.66 -7.63 2.06
CA THR A 221 -1.43 -8.13 2.69
C THR A 221 -1.45 -9.65 2.70
N VAL A 222 -0.29 -10.27 2.87
CA VAL A 222 -0.12 -11.72 2.88
C VAL A 222 0.60 -12.15 4.15
N ASP A 223 0.26 -13.33 4.68
CA ASP A 223 0.99 -13.96 5.76
C ASP A 223 2.40 -14.31 5.26
N PRO A 224 3.48 -13.80 5.87
CA PRO A 224 4.83 -14.04 5.38
C PRO A 224 5.27 -15.51 5.47
N ASP A 225 4.64 -16.33 6.30
CA ASP A 225 4.95 -17.77 6.46
C ASP A 225 4.07 -18.68 5.57
N ASP A 226 2.95 -18.12 5.01
CA ASP A 226 1.98 -18.92 4.28
C ASP A 226 1.46 -18.19 3.03
N PRO A 227 1.96 -18.54 1.81
CA PRO A 227 1.56 -17.88 0.57
C PRO A 227 0.10 -18.09 0.20
N ASP A 228 -0.58 -19.06 0.79
CA ASP A 228 -1.99 -19.33 0.54
C ASP A 228 -2.91 -18.67 1.60
N CYS A 229 -2.33 -17.98 2.59
CA CYS A 229 -3.04 -17.17 3.59
C CYS A 229 -2.82 -15.68 3.32
N TRP A 230 -3.87 -14.97 2.88
CA TRP A 230 -3.80 -13.55 2.57
C TRP A 230 -5.09 -12.81 2.91
N TYR A 231 -5.02 -11.50 2.98
CA TYR A 231 -6.03 -10.66 3.58
C TYR A 231 -6.36 -9.47 2.69
N VAL A 232 -7.62 -9.06 2.69
CA VAL A 232 -8.05 -7.81 2.06
C VAL A 232 -9.00 -7.05 2.97
N SER A 233 -8.93 -5.72 2.93
CA SER A 233 -10.00 -4.87 3.42
C SER A 233 -11.00 -4.60 2.31
N ALA A 234 -12.29 -4.47 2.64
CA ALA A 234 -13.31 -4.22 1.63
C ALA A 234 -14.51 -3.44 2.18
N SER A 235 -15.19 -2.75 1.27
CA SER A 235 -16.45 -2.04 1.46
C SER A 235 -17.45 -2.44 0.39
N THR A 236 -18.69 -1.96 0.50
CA THR A 236 -19.74 -2.21 -0.50
C THR A 236 -19.52 -1.49 -1.81
N GLY A 237 -18.75 -0.41 -1.81
CA GLY A 237 -18.42 0.38 -2.99
C GLY A 237 -17.69 1.68 -2.64
N PRO A 238 -17.21 2.43 -3.65
CA PRO A 238 -16.38 3.62 -3.43
C PRO A 238 -17.09 4.73 -2.64
N PHE A 239 -18.38 4.93 -2.85
CA PHE A 239 -19.14 5.96 -2.11
C PHE A 239 -19.28 5.62 -0.62
N ALA A 240 -19.47 4.34 -0.28
CA ALA A 240 -19.49 3.90 1.11
C ALA A 240 -18.08 3.97 1.72
N ALA A 241 -17.08 3.55 0.98
CA ALA A 241 -15.69 3.50 1.41
C ALA A 241 -15.10 4.88 1.76
N HIS A 242 -15.39 5.90 0.94
CA HIS A 242 -14.73 7.23 0.98
C HIS A 242 -15.68 8.38 1.28
N GLY A 243 -16.97 8.12 1.40
CA GLY A 243 -17.99 9.12 1.74
C GLY A 243 -18.11 9.37 3.25
N HIS A 244 -19.08 10.21 3.60
CA HIS A 244 -19.39 10.53 5.01
C HIS A 244 -20.38 9.53 5.65
N GLY A 245 -20.77 8.48 4.94
CA GLY A 245 -21.70 7.45 5.40
C GLY A 245 -21.02 6.30 6.13
N ASP A 246 -21.81 5.26 6.43
CA ASP A 246 -21.30 4.01 6.96
C ASP A 246 -20.53 3.25 5.86
N PRO A 247 -19.23 2.99 6.03
CA PRO A 247 -18.42 2.30 5.03
C PRO A 247 -18.82 0.83 4.86
N GLN A 248 -19.57 0.26 5.81
CA GLN A 248 -19.91 -1.17 5.83
C GLN A 248 -18.67 -2.05 5.65
N ALA A 249 -17.53 -1.60 6.21
CA ALA A 249 -16.23 -2.18 5.94
C ALA A 249 -16.00 -3.47 6.72
N ARG A 250 -15.19 -4.34 6.15
CA ARG A 250 -14.73 -5.60 6.75
C ARG A 250 -13.30 -5.91 6.33
N ILE A 251 -12.63 -6.75 7.12
CA ILE A 251 -11.40 -7.44 6.73
C ILE A 251 -11.76 -8.90 6.43
N TYR A 252 -11.23 -9.43 5.35
CA TYR A 252 -11.42 -10.82 4.95
C TYR A 252 -10.09 -11.53 4.90
N ARG A 253 -10.09 -12.82 5.25
CA ARG A 253 -8.98 -13.74 5.08
C ARG A 253 -9.36 -14.84 4.10
N ARG A 254 -8.42 -15.23 3.23
CA ARG A 254 -8.51 -16.40 2.37
C ARG A 254 -7.36 -17.34 2.70
N ARG A 255 -7.64 -18.64 2.81
CA ARG A 255 -6.65 -19.71 3.04
C ARG A 255 -6.88 -20.85 2.05
N ASP A 256 -5.79 -21.50 1.59
CA ASP A 256 -5.81 -22.74 0.82
C ASP A 256 -6.77 -22.77 -0.38
N GLY A 257 -7.05 -21.61 -0.98
CA GLY A 257 -8.01 -21.52 -2.07
C GLY A 257 -9.48 -21.57 -1.66
N GLU A 258 -9.78 -21.70 -0.38
CA GLU A 258 -11.13 -21.64 0.18
C GLU A 258 -11.78 -20.26 -0.07
N PRO A 259 -13.12 -20.19 0.00
CA PRO A 259 -13.83 -18.91 -0.05
C PRO A 259 -13.36 -17.95 1.05
N TRP A 260 -13.42 -16.65 0.76
CA TRP A 260 -13.11 -15.62 1.73
C TRP A 260 -13.98 -15.72 2.98
N GLN A 261 -13.35 -15.56 4.12
CA GLN A 261 -14.01 -15.52 5.42
C GLN A 261 -13.88 -14.12 6.01
N PRO A 262 -14.97 -13.47 6.44
CA PRO A 262 -14.89 -12.22 7.18
C PRO A 262 -14.23 -12.48 8.54
N LEU A 263 -13.35 -11.56 8.94
CA LEU A 263 -12.71 -11.61 10.25
C LEU A 263 -13.58 -10.87 11.28
N GLY A 264 -13.72 -11.51 12.44
CA GLY A 264 -14.35 -10.98 13.65
C GLY A 264 -13.34 -10.94 14.78
N GLY A 265 -13.59 -11.74 15.86
CA GLY A 265 -12.61 -11.93 16.93
C GLY A 265 -12.27 -10.66 17.72
N GLY A 266 -13.24 -9.75 17.89
CA GLY A 266 -13.05 -8.47 18.58
C GLY A 266 -13.17 -7.24 17.67
N LEU A 267 -13.11 -7.41 16.35
CA LEU A 267 -13.41 -6.33 15.43
C LEU A 267 -14.90 -5.96 15.48
N PRO A 268 -15.27 -4.67 15.40
CA PRO A 268 -16.64 -4.26 15.14
C PRO A 268 -17.18 -4.83 13.82
N GLU A 269 -18.47 -5.17 13.78
CA GLU A 269 -19.13 -5.65 12.56
C GLU A 269 -20.39 -4.82 12.23
N PRO A 270 -20.36 -4.02 11.17
CA PRO A 270 -19.21 -3.69 10.34
C PRO A 270 -18.19 -2.79 11.05
N LEU A 271 -16.98 -2.64 10.49
CA LEU A 271 -16.00 -1.67 10.95
C LEU A 271 -16.50 -0.24 10.72
N PRO A 272 -16.25 0.69 11.67
CA PRO A 272 -16.76 2.06 11.59
C PRO A 272 -16.09 2.91 10.49
N ALA A 273 -14.92 2.48 10.04
CA ALA A 273 -14.15 3.12 8.99
C ALA A 273 -13.46 2.07 8.11
N LEU A 274 -13.18 2.40 6.85
CA LEU A 274 -12.46 1.50 5.96
C LEU A 274 -11.01 1.32 6.47
N PRO A 275 -10.51 0.07 6.60
CA PRO A 275 -9.09 -0.16 6.78
C PRO A 275 -8.33 0.21 5.50
N TYR A 276 -7.71 1.38 5.50
CA TYR A 276 -6.90 1.85 4.37
C TYR A 276 -5.56 1.14 4.28
N ALA A 277 -5.06 0.63 5.40
CA ALA A 277 -3.79 -0.06 5.43
C ALA A 277 -3.89 -1.37 6.21
N LEU A 278 -3.46 -2.45 5.60
CA LEU A 278 -3.21 -3.74 6.23
C LEU A 278 -1.71 -4.01 6.17
N LEU A 279 -1.13 -4.43 7.27
CA LEU A 279 0.28 -4.82 7.35
C LEU A 279 0.38 -6.15 8.10
N ALA A 280 0.96 -7.16 7.47
CA ALA A 280 1.36 -8.40 8.11
C ALA A 280 2.88 -8.41 8.31
N THR A 281 3.31 -8.85 9.48
CA THR A 281 4.70 -9.14 9.84
C THR A 281 4.77 -10.60 10.27
N ASP A 282 5.98 -11.12 10.55
CA ASP A 282 6.20 -12.53 10.95
C ASP A 282 5.35 -12.97 12.16
N SER A 283 4.94 -12.04 13.01
CA SER A 283 4.24 -12.36 14.28
C SER A 283 2.93 -11.59 14.49
N ARG A 284 2.63 -10.58 13.68
CA ARG A 284 1.49 -9.67 13.92
C ARG A 284 0.83 -9.22 12.64
N MET A 285 -0.43 -8.85 12.77
CA MET A 285 -1.16 -8.10 11.75
C MET A 285 -1.64 -6.78 12.34
N PHE A 286 -1.61 -5.74 11.51
CA PHE A 286 -2.12 -4.42 11.83
C PHE A 286 -3.14 -3.98 10.79
N ALA A 287 -4.19 -3.31 11.27
CA ALA A 287 -5.18 -2.66 10.43
C ALA A 287 -5.32 -1.19 10.84
N GLY A 288 -4.90 -0.30 9.94
CA GLY A 288 -5.04 1.15 10.10
C GLY A 288 -6.29 1.65 9.39
N LEU A 289 -7.18 2.29 10.15
CA LEU A 289 -8.49 2.73 9.68
C LEU A 289 -8.48 4.21 9.26
N ALA A 290 -9.42 4.56 8.39
CA ALA A 290 -9.64 5.92 7.89
C ALA A 290 -10.00 6.95 8.97
N ASP A 291 -10.40 6.51 10.16
CA ASP A 291 -10.70 7.35 11.32
C ASP A 291 -9.56 7.44 12.35
N GLY A 292 -8.40 6.87 12.02
CA GLY A 292 -7.19 6.87 12.85
C GLY A 292 -7.09 5.74 13.87
N GLN A 293 -8.06 4.83 13.92
CA GLN A 293 -7.95 3.64 14.77
C GLN A 293 -6.88 2.69 14.22
N LEU A 294 -6.10 2.10 15.12
CA LEU A 294 -5.18 1.01 14.83
C LEU A 294 -5.64 -0.24 15.58
N TRP A 295 -5.77 -1.34 14.86
CA TRP A 295 -6.11 -2.65 15.38
C TRP A 295 -4.95 -3.62 15.18
N GLU A 296 -4.72 -4.50 16.14
CA GLU A 296 -3.65 -5.50 16.14
C GLU A 296 -4.22 -6.90 16.32
N SER A 297 -3.66 -7.86 15.61
CA SER A 297 -3.85 -9.30 15.81
C SER A 297 -2.49 -9.98 15.96
N ARG A 298 -2.41 -10.95 16.88
CA ARG A 298 -1.20 -11.76 17.15
C ARG A 298 -1.39 -13.25 16.81
N ASP A 299 -2.48 -13.57 16.15
CA ASP A 299 -2.89 -14.94 15.80
C ASP A 299 -3.42 -15.05 14.37
N ARG A 300 -2.78 -14.31 13.45
CA ARG A 300 -3.12 -14.33 12.01
C ARG A 300 -4.57 -13.91 11.73
N GLY A 301 -5.11 -13.00 12.54
CA GLY A 301 -6.43 -12.43 12.37
C GLY A 301 -7.56 -13.23 13.01
N ASP A 302 -7.29 -14.23 13.83
CA ASP A 302 -8.34 -14.97 14.57
C ASP A 302 -8.92 -14.14 15.71
N SER A 303 -8.09 -13.32 16.38
CA SER A 303 -8.54 -12.31 17.35
C SER A 303 -7.88 -10.96 17.10
N TRP A 304 -8.59 -9.89 17.47
CA TRP A 304 -8.16 -8.51 17.27
C TRP A 304 -8.41 -7.68 18.52
N ALA A 305 -7.47 -6.79 18.81
CA ALA A 305 -7.60 -5.78 19.85
C ALA A 305 -7.38 -4.39 19.25
N ALA A 306 -8.18 -3.42 19.68
CA ALA A 306 -7.86 -2.02 19.43
C ALA A 306 -6.58 -1.68 20.18
N THR A 307 -5.59 -1.10 19.52
CA THR A 307 -4.37 -0.69 20.19
C THR A 307 -4.64 0.51 21.09
N HIS A 308 -4.13 0.46 22.32
CA HIS A 308 -4.13 1.62 23.18
C HIS A 308 -3.03 2.58 22.71
N VAL A 309 -3.44 3.73 22.19
CA VAL A 309 -2.54 4.74 21.64
C VAL A 309 -2.56 5.95 22.57
N GLU A 310 -1.40 6.29 23.14
CA GLU A 310 -1.21 7.49 23.95
C GLU A 310 -0.56 8.61 23.15
N GLY A 311 -0.96 9.85 23.42
CA GLY A 311 -0.40 11.03 22.77
C GLY A 311 -1.39 11.77 21.88
N GLU A 312 -0.92 12.25 20.74
CA GLU A 312 -1.74 13.05 19.84
C GLU A 312 -2.74 12.18 19.03
N ARG A 313 -3.91 12.75 18.79
CA ARG A 313 -4.95 12.07 18.01
C ARG A 313 -4.52 11.91 16.55
N ILE A 314 -4.59 10.67 16.06
CA ILE A 314 -4.40 10.35 14.65
C ILE A 314 -5.72 10.58 13.92
N ALA A 315 -5.71 11.37 12.86
CA ALA A 315 -6.92 11.69 12.10
C ALA A 315 -7.30 10.58 11.11
N ALA A 316 -6.32 9.94 10.50
CA ALA A 316 -6.51 8.82 9.56
C ALA A 316 -5.21 8.01 9.47
N LEU A 317 -5.30 6.74 9.06
CA LEU A 317 -4.16 5.89 8.74
C LEU A 317 -4.29 5.45 7.28
N LEU A 318 -3.63 6.16 6.37
CA LEU A 318 -3.73 5.93 4.92
C LEU A 318 -2.75 4.86 4.42
N ALA A 319 -1.59 4.74 5.07
CA ALA A 319 -0.57 3.74 4.80
C ALA A 319 0.15 3.38 6.09
N LEU A 320 0.60 2.14 6.23
CA LEU A 320 1.40 1.63 7.34
C LEU A 320 2.67 0.99 6.81
N ALA A 321 3.77 1.19 7.50
CA ALA A 321 5.02 0.48 7.28
C ALA A 321 5.64 0.08 8.62
N GLY A 322 6.13 -1.15 8.70
CA GLY A 322 6.94 -1.64 9.83
C GLY A 322 8.40 -1.22 9.67
N ALA A 323 9.10 -1.04 10.79
CA ALA A 323 10.52 -0.71 10.84
C ALA A 323 11.25 -1.59 11.88
#